data_e55dcf3dee52bb527ef898251d4b7df3
#
_entry.id   e55dcf3dee52bb527ef898251d4b7df3
#
_cell.length_a   1.000
_cell.length_b   1.000
_cell.length_c   1.000
_cell.angle_alpha   90.00
_cell.angle_beta   90.00
_cell.angle_gamma   90.00
#
_symmetry.space_group_name_H-M   'P 1'
#
loop_
_entity.id
_entity.type
_entity.pdbx_description
1 polymer ?
#
loop_
_entity_poly.entity_id
_entity_poly.type
_entity_poly.pdbx_seq_one_letter_code
_entity_poly.pdbx_strand_id
1 'polypeptide(L)'
;MKRTLAFTLSLLATQVWAHENPGISSAKGNAEAAFDLVQTRVFKQGDNLVFEQLVDGQAGSRLPSAKGAFAGAEVYSYVWPTSLDSSSVGFEAKAGILALALTSHPNFDDTPQLDENRDGKTDNDGGLWHSHWVVLSKDASCGPSGLKVRDIPKGAKPKLPATWPGAPIYIDSPGYALSVDKNAAQISVPLAAVGFPQSFNYDGVTAALKVNADLHNPLLCVSSVWDISSGDLSLPGTWKLKQE
;
A
#
# COMPACT_ATOMS: atom_id res chain seq x y z
N MET A 1 50.94 16.93 47.06
CA MET A 1 49.47 16.82 46.77
C MET A 1 49.33 16.31 45.39
N LYS A 2 48.99 14.99 45.19
CA LYS A 2 48.73 14.36 43.90
C LYS A 2 47.22 14.32 43.71
N ARG A 3 46.69 15.01 42.66
CA ARG A 3 45.27 14.97 42.27
C ARG A 3 45.08 13.85 41.27
N THR A 4 44.33 12.83 41.67
CA THR A 4 43.90 11.74 40.80
C THR A 4 42.62 12.19 40.06
N LEU A 5 42.66 12.29 38.72
CA LEU A 5 41.52 12.53 37.89
C LEU A 5 40.84 11.20 37.60
N ALA A 6 39.61 11.02 38.05
CA ALA A 6 38.79 9.88 37.70
C ALA A 6 38.02 10.19 36.41
N PHE A 7 38.29 9.43 35.35
CA PHE A 7 37.52 9.45 34.10
C PHE A 7 36.33 8.51 34.26
N THR A 8 35.13 9.05 34.31
CA THR A 8 33.89 8.28 34.22
C THR A 8 33.56 8.02 32.74
N LEU A 9 33.69 6.76 32.32
CA LEU A 9 33.31 6.29 31.02
C LEU A 9 31.78 6.08 30.99
N SER A 10 31.03 7.00 30.37
CA SER A 10 29.60 6.83 30.15
C SER A 10 29.39 5.85 29.00
N LEU A 11 28.97 4.63 29.29
CA LEU A 11 28.43 3.70 28.27
C LEU A 11 27.11 4.26 27.75
N LEU A 12 27.11 4.77 26.54
CA LEU A 12 25.89 4.99 25.75
C LEU A 12 25.37 3.62 25.33
N ALA A 13 24.36 3.13 26.04
CA ALA A 13 23.60 1.97 25.61
C ALA A 13 22.81 2.37 24.36
N THR A 14 23.27 1.96 23.19
CA THR A 14 22.47 1.99 21.96
C THR A 14 21.32 1.01 22.17
N GLN A 15 20.12 1.51 22.40
CA GLN A 15 18.92 0.68 22.35
C GLN A 15 18.74 0.18 20.92
N VAL A 16 19.16 -1.03 20.68
CA VAL A 16 18.77 -1.78 19.47
C VAL A 16 17.29 -2.09 19.64
N TRP A 17 16.44 -1.34 18.97
CA TRP A 17 15.04 -1.68 18.82
C TRP A 17 14.97 -2.98 18.01
N ALA A 18 14.88 -4.10 18.69
CA ALA A 18 14.56 -5.36 18.05
C ALA A 18 13.17 -5.18 17.41
N HIS A 19 13.09 -5.19 16.10
CA HIS A 19 11.83 -5.19 15.36
C HIS A 19 11.08 -6.46 15.76
N GLU A 20 10.07 -6.31 16.58
CA GLU A 20 9.37 -7.42 17.26
C GLU A 20 8.49 -8.25 16.32
N ASN A 21 8.42 -7.86 15.05
CA ASN A 21 7.80 -8.62 13.96
C ASN A 21 8.77 -8.64 12.79
N PRO A 22 9.45 -9.76 12.53
CA PRO A 22 10.47 -9.85 11.47
C PRO A 22 9.88 -9.63 10.08
N GLY A 23 8.55 -9.70 9.94
CA GLY A 23 7.90 -9.63 8.64
C GLY A 23 8.02 -10.91 7.83
N ILE A 24 7.72 -10.82 6.55
CA ILE A 24 7.86 -11.88 5.55
C ILE A 24 9.16 -11.59 4.79
N SER A 25 10.11 -12.52 4.82
CA SER A 25 11.28 -12.48 3.94
C SER A 25 10.93 -13.16 2.63
N SER A 26 11.12 -12.45 1.52
CA SER A 26 10.85 -12.98 0.18
C SER A 26 12.06 -13.74 -0.35
N ALA A 27 11.83 -14.79 -1.11
CA ALA A 27 12.88 -15.38 -1.94
C ALA A 27 13.18 -14.40 -3.10
N LYS A 28 14.44 -14.36 -3.54
CA LYS A 28 14.80 -13.55 -4.70
C LYS A 28 13.99 -13.99 -5.92
N GLY A 29 13.25 -13.06 -6.52
CA GLY A 29 12.42 -13.27 -7.70
C GLY A 29 13.16 -12.98 -9.00
N ASN A 30 12.37 -12.87 -10.08
CA ASN A 30 12.82 -12.44 -11.39
C ASN A 30 12.18 -11.09 -11.79
N ALA A 31 11.58 -10.40 -10.84
CA ALA A 31 11.03 -9.08 -11.06
C ALA A 31 12.15 -8.05 -11.33
N GLU A 32 11.79 -6.93 -11.93
CA GLU A 32 12.70 -5.79 -11.99
C GLU A 32 13.09 -5.36 -10.56
N ALA A 33 14.34 -5.01 -10.30
CA ALA A 33 14.87 -4.77 -8.96
C ALA A 33 14.05 -3.74 -8.15
N ALA A 34 13.40 -2.76 -8.80
CA ALA A 34 12.50 -1.82 -8.16
C ALA A 34 11.22 -2.47 -7.59
N PHE A 35 10.89 -3.69 -8.03
CA PHE A 35 9.69 -4.44 -7.67
C PHE A 35 9.99 -5.85 -7.15
N ASP A 36 11.26 -6.28 -7.11
CA ASP A 36 11.71 -7.55 -6.55
C ASP A 36 11.75 -7.42 -5.01
N LEU A 37 10.79 -8.05 -4.34
CA LEU A 37 10.57 -7.93 -2.90
C LEU A 37 11.68 -8.66 -2.13
N VAL A 38 12.25 -8.01 -1.15
CA VAL A 38 13.20 -8.59 -0.19
C VAL A 38 12.52 -8.88 1.14
N GLN A 39 11.66 -7.97 1.59
CA GLN A 39 10.95 -8.10 2.85
C GLN A 39 9.66 -7.28 2.82
N THR A 40 8.61 -7.83 3.42
CA THR A 40 7.36 -7.10 3.72
C THR A 40 7.07 -7.17 5.21
N ARG A 41 6.77 -6.04 5.83
CA ARG A 41 6.44 -5.99 7.25
C ARG A 41 5.41 -4.92 7.58
N VAL A 42 4.73 -5.12 8.72
CA VAL A 42 3.85 -4.13 9.34
C VAL A 42 4.26 -4.01 10.81
N PHE A 43 4.50 -2.81 11.26
CA PHE A 43 4.91 -2.54 12.64
C PHE A 43 4.27 -1.26 13.17
N LYS A 44 4.20 -1.13 14.49
CA LYS A 44 3.68 0.08 15.17
C LYS A 44 4.80 1.09 15.33
N GLN A 45 4.50 2.36 15.02
CA GLN A 45 5.35 3.50 15.30
C GLN A 45 4.50 4.64 15.85
N GLY A 46 4.59 4.91 17.15
CA GLY A 46 3.66 5.81 17.83
C GLY A 46 2.22 5.31 17.71
N ASP A 47 1.32 6.16 17.25
CA ASP A 47 -0.09 5.83 17.03
C ASP A 47 -0.39 5.36 15.60
N ASN A 48 0.65 5.03 14.83
CA ASN A 48 0.51 4.57 13.46
C ASN A 48 0.96 3.12 13.29
N LEU A 49 0.37 2.47 12.28
CA LEU A 49 0.90 1.28 11.63
C LEU A 49 1.74 1.71 10.42
N VAL A 50 2.98 1.28 10.37
CA VAL A 50 3.83 1.44 9.20
C VAL A 50 3.78 0.16 8.39
N PHE A 51 3.26 0.25 7.18
CA PHE A 51 3.31 -0.78 6.16
C PHE A 51 4.54 -0.54 5.31
N GLU A 52 5.45 -1.50 5.25
CA GLU A 52 6.73 -1.37 4.57
C GLU A 52 7.00 -2.54 3.64
N GLN A 53 7.50 -2.25 2.45
CA GLN A 53 8.13 -3.21 1.54
C GLN A 53 9.55 -2.75 1.25
N LEU A 54 10.51 -3.67 1.37
CA LEU A 54 11.88 -3.52 0.92
C LEU A 54 12.06 -4.27 -0.40
N VAL A 55 12.72 -3.65 -1.36
CA VAL A 55 13.02 -4.22 -2.68
C VAL A 55 14.52 -4.33 -2.92
N ASP A 56 14.95 -5.15 -3.89
CA ASP A 56 16.36 -5.38 -4.22
C ASP A 56 17.03 -4.12 -4.82
N GLY A 57 16.24 -3.24 -5.48
CA GLY A 57 16.72 -2.00 -6.08
C GLY A 57 16.21 -0.74 -5.40
N GLN A 58 16.06 0.33 -6.19
CA GLN A 58 15.52 1.59 -5.72
C GLN A 58 14.00 1.59 -5.83
N ALA A 59 13.30 1.61 -4.69
CA ALA A 59 11.85 1.71 -4.64
C ALA A 59 11.37 2.98 -5.35
N GLY A 60 10.25 2.87 -6.06
CA GLY A 60 9.64 4.00 -6.76
C GLY A 60 10.40 4.55 -7.96
N SER A 61 11.56 3.99 -8.32
CA SER A 61 12.37 4.48 -9.46
C SER A 61 11.74 4.20 -10.82
N ARG A 62 10.79 3.26 -10.87
CA ARG A 62 10.04 2.94 -12.08
C ARG A 62 8.64 3.49 -11.97
N LEU A 63 8.25 4.28 -12.94
CA LEU A 63 6.96 4.97 -13.00
C LEU A 63 6.25 4.61 -14.30
N PRO A 64 4.92 4.52 -14.31
CA PRO A 64 4.15 4.51 -15.55
C PRO A 64 4.29 5.88 -16.25
N SER A 65 3.74 6.01 -17.44
CA SER A 65 3.69 7.32 -18.11
C SER A 65 2.94 8.32 -17.22
N ALA A 66 3.53 9.49 -16.96
CA ALA A 66 2.86 10.57 -16.22
C ALA A 66 1.74 11.25 -17.04
N LYS A 67 1.69 10.98 -18.35
CA LYS A 67 0.68 11.51 -19.28
C LYS A 67 0.06 10.36 -20.04
N GLY A 68 -1.24 10.42 -20.24
CA GLY A 68 -1.94 9.39 -21.00
C GLY A 68 -3.45 9.58 -20.96
N ALA A 69 -4.14 8.85 -21.84
CA ALA A 69 -5.59 8.71 -21.75
C ALA A 69 -5.94 7.82 -20.56
N PHE A 70 -7.08 8.09 -19.91
CA PHE A 70 -7.60 7.25 -18.83
C PHE A 70 -7.68 5.77 -19.25
N ALA A 71 -8.33 5.49 -20.37
CA ALA A 71 -8.41 4.15 -20.92
C ALA A 71 -7.06 3.62 -21.39
N GLY A 72 -6.68 2.48 -20.86
CA GLY A 72 -5.42 1.79 -21.19
C GLY A 72 -4.23 2.25 -20.35
N ALA A 73 -4.40 3.20 -19.45
CA ALA A 73 -3.34 3.63 -18.55
C ALA A 73 -2.90 2.50 -17.61
N GLU A 74 -1.62 2.50 -17.31
CA GLU A 74 -1.01 1.60 -16.33
C GLU A 74 -0.90 2.29 -14.97
N VAL A 75 -1.08 1.50 -13.92
CA VAL A 75 -0.89 1.89 -12.52
C VAL A 75 0.15 0.95 -11.94
N TYR A 76 1.27 1.46 -11.44
CA TYR A 76 2.27 0.66 -10.73
C TYR A 76 2.03 0.73 -9.24
N SER A 77 2.27 -0.38 -8.53
CA SER A 77 1.86 -0.47 -7.13
C SER A 77 2.76 -1.37 -6.27
N TYR A 78 2.90 -0.93 -5.01
CA TYR A 78 3.29 -1.74 -3.86
C TYR A 78 2.03 -1.97 -3.05
N VAL A 79 1.66 -3.23 -2.80
CA VAL A 79 0.34 -3.60 -2.25
C VAL A 79 0.51 -4.49 -1.04
N TRP A 80 -0.27 -4.23 0.01
CA TRP A 80 -0.38 -5.07 1.21
C TRP A 80 -1.81 -5.61 1.30
N PRO A 81 -2.10 -6.80 0.71
CA PRO A 81 -3.34 -7.52 0.99
C PRO A 81 -3.42 -7.87 2.47
N THR A 82 -4.61 -7.73 3.07
CA THR A 82 -4.81 -7.94 4.50
C THR A 82 -6.01 -8.85 4.79
N SER A 83 -6.06 -9.41 6.00
CA SER A 83 -7.24 -10.09 6.53
C SER A 83 -8.20 -9.15 7.27
N LEU A 84 -7.97 -7.83 7.24
CA LEU A 84 -8.91 -6.85 7.79
C LEU A 84 -10.23 -6.91 7.02
N ASP A 85 -11.34 -6.77 7.74
CA ASP A 85 -12.64 -6.57 7.08
C ASP A 85 -12.69 -5.20 6.42
N SER A 86 -13.29 -5.12 5.25
CA SER A 86 -13.41 -3.87 4.48
C SER A 86 -14.09 -2.74 5.24
N SER A 87 -14.94 -3.08 6.23
CA SER A 87 -15.58 -2.09 7.10
C SER A 87 -14.63 -1.38 8.05
N SER A 88 -13.42 -1.92 8.27
CA SER A 88 -12.38 -1.29 9.10
C SER A 88 -11.96 0.09 8.59
N VAL A 89 -12.07 0.32 7.29
CA VAL A 89 -11.71 1.59 6.63
C VAL A 89 -12.92 2.32 6.04
N GLY A 90 -14.15 1.87 6.37
CA GLY A 90 -15.37 2.60 6.03
C GLY A 90 -16.17 2.06 4.85
N PHE A 91 -15.73 1.02 4.15
CA PHE A 91 -16.54 0.33 3.16
C PHE A 91 -17.67 -0.50 3.82
N GLU A 92 -18.52 -1.12 3.03
CA GLU A 92 -19.42 -2.15 3.54
C GLU A 92 -18.64 -3.37 4.03
N ALA A 93 -19.17 -4.09 5.01
CA ALA A 93 -18.53 -5.29 5.55
C ALA A 93 -18.46 -6.41 4.49
N LYS A 94 -17.37 -7.19 4.53
CA LYS A 94 -17.18 -8.37 3.68
C LYS A 94 -17.24 -8.05 2.17
N ALA A 95 -16.80 -6.85 1.78
CA ALA A 95 -16.85 -6.43 0.39
C ALA A 95 -15.84 -7.19 -0.51
N GLY A 96 -14.81 -7.80 0.06
CA GLY A 96 -13.76 -8.52 -0.64
C GLY A 96 -12.45 -8.52 0.15
N ILE A 97 -11.33 -8.67 -0.53
CA ILE A 97 -10.00 -8.60 0.07
C ILE A 97 -9.62 -7.12 0.22
N LEU A 98 -9.47 -6.66 1.45
CA LEU A 98 -9.00 -5.30 1.72
C LEU A 98 -7.48 -5.24 1.55
N ALA A 99 -7.00 -4.35 0.71
CA ALA A 99 -5.58 -4.14 0.48
C ALA A 99 -5.22 -2.65 0.59
N LEU A 100 -4.12 -2.35 1.28
CA LEU A 100 -3.48 -1.05 1.21
C LEU A 100 -2.59 -1.04 -0.03
N ALA A 101 -2.61 0.03 -0.79
CA ALA A 101 -1.83 0.19 -2.00
C ALA A 101 -1.10 1.54 -2.00
N LEU A 102 0.17 1.52 -2.35
CA LEU A 102 0.94 2.68 -2.75
C LEU A 102 1.04 2.65 -4.26
N THR A 103 0.45 3.63 -4.92
CA THR A 103 0.29 3.63 -6.38
C THR A 103 0.91 4.85 -7.03
N SER A 104 1.29 4.68 -8.29
CA SER A 104 1.66 5.77 -9.19
C SER A 104 1.01 5.52 -10.55
N HIS A 105 0.40 6.54 -11.13
CA HIS A 105 -0.30 6.50 -12.41
C HIS A 105 -0.32 7.88 -13.11
N PRO A 106 -0.74 7.98 -14.38
CA PRO A 106 -1.00 9.26 -15.00
C PRO A 106 -2.00 10.09 -14.19
N ASN A 107 -1.90 11.41 -14.27
CA ASN A 107 -2.90 12.27 -13.66
C ASN A 107 -4.26 12.11 -14.37
N PHE A 108 -5.28 11.69 -13.62
CA PHE A 108 -6.61 11.39 -14.17
C PHE A 108 -7.67 12.35 -13.69
N ASP A 109 -7.51 13.34 -12.94
CA ASP A 109 -8.58 14.09 -12.27
C ASP A 109 -9.58 13.21 -11.49
N ASP A 110 -9.21 11.94 -11.22
CA ASP A 110 -10.04 10.96 -10.52
C ASP A 110 -9.86 11.03 -9.01
N THR A 111 -8.90 11.83 -8.56
CA THR A 111 -8.69 12.19 -7.16
C THR A 111 -8.83 13.70 -6.94
N PRO A 112 -9.98 14.31 -7.27
CA PRO A 112 -10.14 15.78 -7.30
C PRO A 112 -9.97 16.45 -5.93
N GLN A 113 -9.74 15.68 -4.88
CA GLN A 113 -9.55 16.17 -3.51
C GLN A 113 -8.09 16.11 -3.05
N LEU A 114 -7.21 15.49 -3.82
CA LEU A 114 -5.83 15.24 -3.43
C LEU A 114 -4.85 15.88 -4.40
N ASP A 115 -4.28 16.93 -3.93
CA ASP A 115 -3.09 17.57 -4.43
C ASP A 115 -1.90 16.82 -3.79
N GLU A 116 -1.36 15.82 -4.49
CA GLU A 116 -0.34 14.92 -3.97
C GLU A 116 0.97 15.64 -3.68
N ASN A 117 1.30 16.67 -4.47
CA ASN A 117 2.50 17.48 -4.28
C ASN A 117 2.26 18.71 -3.38
N ARG A 118 1.00 19.01 -3.02
CA ARG A 118 0.59 20.10 -2.15
C ARG A 118 0.96 21.51 -2.66
N ASP A 119 0.94 21.70 -3.98
CA ASP A 119 1.22 23.00 -4.61
C ASP A 119 -0.05 23.82 -4.90
N GLY A 120 -1.22 23.30 -4.56
CA GLY A 120 -2.54 23.92 -4.78
C GLY A 120 -3.12 23.65 -6.16
N LYS A 121 -2.54 22.73 -6.94
CA LYS A 121 -3.03 22.31 -8.26
C LYS A 121 -3.19 20.79 -8.26
N THR A 122 -4.31 20.32 -8.76
CA THR A 122 -4.65 18.90 -8.82
C THR A 122 -4.40 18.28 -10.20
N ASP A 123 -3.86 19.06 -11.15
CA ASP A 123 -3.70 18.66 -12.56
C ASP A 123 -2.26 18.38 -12.97
N ASN A 124 -1.31 18.41 -12.03
CA ASN A 124 0.12 18.24 -12.31
C ASN A 124 0.78 17.08 -11.53
N ASP A 125 0.01 16.23 -10.89
CA ASP A 125 0.46 15.19 -9.97
C ASP A 125 0.73 13.83 -10.62
N GLY A 126 0.63 13.74 -11.94
CA GLY A 126 0.88 12.50 -12.69
C GLY A 126 2.25 11.90 -12.41
N GLY A 127 2.26 10.61 -12.04
CA GLY A 127 3.46 9.85 -11.70
C GLY A 127 3.91 9.96 -10.24
N LEU A 128 3.24 10.78 -9.42
CA LEU A 128 3.52 10.81 -7.99
C LEU A 128 2.97 9.56 -7.29
N TRP A 129 3.66 9.14 -6.22
CA TRP A 129 3.22 8.04 -5.38
C TRP A 129 2.21 8.53 -4.35
N HIS A 130 1.09 7.83 -4.23
CA HIS A 130 0.04 8.13 -3.25
C HIS A 130 -0.65 6.85 -2.76
N SER A 131 -1.40 6.96 -1.65
CA SER A 131 -1.95 5.80 -0.95
C SER A 131 -3.44 5.63 -1.20
N HIS A 132 -3.85 4.36 -1.37
CA HIS A 132 -5.24 3.95 -1.47
C HIS A 132 -5.55 2.77 -0.57
N TRP A 133 -6.77 2.68 -0.06
CA TRP A 133 -7.38 1.41 0.29
C TRP A 133 -8.21 0.94 -0.89
N VAL A 134 -8.05 -0.31 -1.26
CA VAL A 134 -8.84 -0.94 -2.34
C VAL A 134 -9.46 -2.24 -1.84
N VAL A 135 -10.63 -2.56 -2.37
CA VAL A 135 -11.24 -3.88 -2.17
C VAL A 135 -11.06 -4.69 -3.45
N LEU A 136 -10.33 -5.80 -3.36
CA LEU A 136 -10.08 -6.69 -4.48
C LEU A 136 -11.15 -7.79 -4.52
N SER A 137 -11.52 -8.18 -5.73
CA SER A 137 -12.42 -9.29 -6.01
C SER A 137 -11.95 -10.11 -7.22
N LYS A 138 -12.39 -11.37 -7.29
CA LYS A 138 -12.08 -12.24 -8.44
C LYS A 138 -12.87 -11.82 -9.68
N ASP A 139 -12.19 -11.79 -10.81
CA ASP A 139 -12.81 -11.62 -12.12
C ASP A 139 -11.94 -12.26 -13.22
N ALA A 140 -12.45 -13.32 -13.83
CA ALA A 140 -11.73 -14.08 -14.86
C ALA A 140 -11.45 -13.26 -16.13
N SER A 141 -12.15 -12.15 -16.36
CA SER A 141 -11.92 -11.26 -17.50
C SER A 141 -10.65 -10.41 -17.34
N CYS A 142 -10.09 -10.34 -16.12
CA CYS A 142 -8.86 -9.61 -15.82
C CYS A 142 -7.57 -10.42 -16.13
N GLY A 143 -7.64 -11.38 -17.03
CA GLY A 143 -6.46 -12.13 -17.48
C GLY A 143 -5.89 -13.08 -16.42
N PRO A 144 -4.55 -13.34 -16.44
CA PRO A 144 -3.95 -14.37 -15.60
C PRO A 144 -4.07 -14.15 -14.09
N SER A 145 -4.12 -12.91 -13.63
CA SER A 145 -4.29 -12.61 -12.20
C SER A 145 -5.68 -12.99 -11.70
N GLY A 146 -6.70 -12.88 -12.56
CA GLY A 146 -8.09 -13.09 -12.21
C GLY A 146 -8.59 -12.16 -11.09
N LEU A 147 -7.99 -10.98 -10.94
CA LEU A 147 -8.28 -10.01 -9.88
C LEU A 147 -8.56 -8.61 -10.45
N LYS A 148 -9.50 -7.93 -9.82
CA LYS A 148 -9.81 -6.51 -10.08
C LYS A 148 -10.01 -5.74 -8.79
N VAL A 149 -9.94 -4.42 -8.85
CA VAL A 149 -10.61 -3.58 -7.85
C VAL A 149 -12.12 -3.72 -8.07
N ARG A 150 -12.87 -4.02 -7.02
CA ARG A 150 -14.30 -4.32 -7.09
C ARG A 150 -15.07 -3.11 -7.65
N ASP A 151 -15.88 -3.34 -8.69
CA ASP A 151 -16.76 -2.31 -9.27
C ASP A 151 -17.96 -2.03 -8.36
N ILE A 152 -18.44 -0.79 -8.41
CA ILE A 152 -19.74 -0.39 -7.88
C ILE A 152 -20.75 -0.53 -9.01
N PRO A 153 -21.72 -1.48 -8.95
CA PRO A 153 -22.71 -1.66 -9.99
C PRO A 153 -23.54 -0.38 -10.23
N LYS A 154 -23.91 -0.13 -11.46
CA LYS A 154 -24.73 1.04 -11.82
C LYS A 154 -26.00 1.10 -10.96
N GLY A 155 -26.21 2.22 -10.28
CA GLY A 155 -27.35 2.47 -9.39
C GLY A 155 -27.21 1.88 -7.99
N ALA A 156 -26.17 1.11 -7.69
CA ALA A 156 -25.87 0.68 -6.33
C ALA A 156 -25.41 1.86 -5.46
N LYS A 157 -25.73 1.79 -4.17
CA LYS A 157 -25.33 2.80 -3.17
C LYS A 157 -24.67 2.09 -1.97
N PRO A 158 -23.49 1.48 -2.16
CA PRO A 158 -22.80 0.83 -1.05
C PRO A 158 -22.35 1.86 -0.01
N LYS A 159 -22.00 1.35 1.19
CA LYS A 159 -21.25 2.17 2.14
C LYS A 159 -19.83 2.37 1.64
N LEU A 160 -19.38 3.62 1.59
CA LEU A 160 -18.05 4.02 1.13
C LEU A 160 -17.37 4.89 2.17
N PRO A 161 -16.03 4.92 2.21
CA PRO A 161 -15.26 5.83 3.06
C PRO A 161 -15.53 7.31 2.74
N ALA A 162 -15.24 8.19 3.72
CA ALA A 162 -15.42 9.63 3.53
C ALA A 162 -14.47 10.23 2.48
N THR A 163 -13.35 9.60 2.24
CA THR A 163 -12.30 9.98 1.27
C THR A 163 -12.41 9.20 -0.05
N TRP A 164 -13.59 8.63 -0.34
CA TRP A 164 -13.86 8.01 -1.64
C TRP A 164 -13.79 9.06 -2.77
N PRO A 165 -12.97 8.84 -3.81
CA PRO A 165 -12.70 9.85 -4.84
C PRO A 165 -13.80 10.03 -5.90
N GLY A 166 -14.91 9.28 -5.80
CA GLY A 166 -16.01 9.37 -6.78
C GLY A 166 -15.94 8.37 -7.92
N ALA A 167 -14.86 7.59 -8.04
CA ALA A 167 -14.73 6.54 -9.05
C ALA A 167 -15.70 5.37 -8.78
N PRO A 168 -16.30 4.72 -9.81
CA PRO A 168 -17.30 3.67 -9.62
C PRO A 168 -16.69 2.32 -9.21
N ILE A 169 -15.72 2.33 -8.32
CA ILE A 169 -15.01 1.19 -7.75
C ILE A 169 -14.80 1.37 -6.24
N TYR A 170 -14.51 0.27 -5.55
CA TYR A 170 -14.19 0.28 -4.13
C TYR A 170 -12.74 0.70 -3.91
N ILE A 171 -12.51 2.00 -4.01
CA ILE A 171 -11.24 2.68 -3.75
C ILE A 171 -11.46 3.79 -2.74
N ASP A 172 -10.46 4.07 -1.93
CA ASP A 172 -10.41 5.19 -0.99
C ASP A 172 -9.07 5.90 -1.12
N SER A 173 -9.05 7.21 -0.97
CA SER A 173 -7.86 8.05 -1.14
C SER A 173 -7.60 8.87 0.13
N PRO A 174 -7.16 8.23 1.22
CA PRO A 174 -7.08 8.87 2.55
C PRO A 174 -5.91 9.85 2.71
N GLY A 175 -4.98 9.93 1.75
CA GLY A 175 -3.84 10.86 1.80
C GLY A 175 -2.88 10.58 2.95
N TYR A 176 -2.61 9.31 3.28
CA TYR A 176 -1.69 8.95 4.35
C TYR A 176 -0.27 9.43 4.06
N ALA A 177 0.48 9.75 5.12
CA ALA A 177 1.91 10.02 5.02
C ALA A 177 2.64 8.78 4.48
N LEU A 178 3.52 8.99 3.51
CA LEU A 178 4.27 7.94 2.85
C LEU A 178 5.73 8.34 2.64
N SER A 179 6.57 7.36 2.41
CA SER A 179 7.96 7.55 2.01
C SER A 179 8.33 6.50 0.97
N VAL A 180 8.96 6.94 -0.10
CA VAL A 180 9.57 6.07 -1.11
C VAL A 180 11.01 6.54 -1.26
N ASP A 181 11.93 5.87 -0.58
CA ASP A 181 13.33 6.25 -0.52
C ASP A 181 14.24 5.02 -0.49
N LYS A 182 15.36 5.10 -1.20
CA LYS A 182 16.32 4.00 -1.36
C LYS A 182 15.61 2.72 -1.84
N ASN A 183 15.61 1.69 -1.02
CA ASN A 183 14.97 0.42 -1.32
C ASN A 183 13.66 0.19 -0.54
N ALA A 184 13.11 1.22 0.09
CA ALA A 184 11.92 1.12 0.93
C ALA A 184 10.73 1.89 0.34
N ALA A 185 9.56 1.24 0.32
CA ALA A 185 8.25 1.84 0.10
C ALA A 185 7.44 1.71 1.39
N GLN A 186 6.96 2.83 1.94
CA GLN A 186 6.29 2.88 3.24
C GLN A 186 5.03 3.73 3.21
N ILE A 187 4.01 3.29 3.94
CA ILE A 187 2.80 4.07 4.24
C ILE A 187 2.58 4.06 5.75
N SER A 188 2.33 5.22 6.33
CA SER A 188 2.05 5.40 7.76
C SER A 188 0.55 5.60 7.97
N VAL A 189 -0.14 4.58 8.49
CA VAL A 189 -1.60 4.54 8.66
C VAL A 189 -1.95 4.75 10.14
N PRO A 190 -2.73 5.77 10.50
CA PRO A 190 -3.20 5.92 11.89
C PRO A 190 -3.98 4.69 12.35
N LEU A 191 -3.70 4.17 13.55
CA LEU A 191 -4.44 3.05 14.13
C LEU A 191 -5.95 3.30 14.17
N ALA A 192 -6.35 4.55 14.43
CA ALA A 192 -7.74 4.97 14.40
C ALA A 192 -8.40 4.79 13.03
N ALA A 193 -7.65 4.97 11.95
CA ALA A 193 -8.16 4.88 10.58
C ALA A 193 -8.51 3.44 10.17
N VAL A 194 -8.00 2.45 10.90
CA VAL A 194 -8.30 1.02 10.70
C VAL A 194 -9.08 0.40 11.87
N GLY A 195 -9.70 1.23 12.71
CA GLY A 195 -10.58 0.79 13.79
C GLY A 195 -9.88 0.09 14.95
N PHE A 196 -8.61 0.39 15.23
CA PHE A 196 -7.83 -0.18 16.33
C PHE A 196 -7.84 -1.73 16.33
N PRO A 197 -7.40 -2.39 15.27
CA PRO A 197 -7.41 -3.85 15.20
C PRO A 197 -6.56 -4.46 16.32
N GLN A 198 -6.94 -5.62 16.83
CA GLN A 198 -6.13 -6.37 17.81
C GLN A 198 -5.05 -7.21 17.09
N SER A 199 -5.38 -7.71 15.92
CA SER A 199 -4.46 -8.42 15.05
C SER A 199 -5.03 -8.52 13.63
N PHE A 200 -4.16 -8.70 12.65
CA PHE A 200 -4.52 -9.10 11.29
C PHE A 200 -3.33 -9.75 10.60
N ASN A 201 -3.63 -10.48 9.53
CA ASN A 201 -2.64 -11.07 8.66
C ASN A 201 -2.45 -10.18 7.43
N TYR A 202 -1.26 -10.27 6.81
CA TYR A 202 -0.91 -9.52 5.60
C TYR A 202 0.06 -10.27 4.73
N ASP A 203 0.18 -9.82 3.49
CA ASP A 203 1.22 -10.20 2.55
C ASP A 203 1.81 -8.95 1.89
N GLY A 204 2.81 -9.14 1.03
CA GLY A 204 3.40 -8.11 0.17
C GLY A 204 3.29 -8.51 -1.28
N VAL A 205 2.91 -7.55 -2.13
CA VAL A 205 2.77 -7.75 -3.57
C VAL A 205 3.29 -6.52 -4.29
N THR A 206 4.00 -6.72 -5.39
CA THR A 206 4.25 -5.69 -6.38
C THR A 206 3.51 -6.04 -7.67
N ALA A 207 2.78 -5.07 -8.22
CA ALA A 207 1.88 -5.34 -9.34
C ALA A 207 1.68 -4.11 -10.24
N ALA A 208 1.28 -4.38 -11.48
CA ALA A 208 0.66 -3.39 -12.35
C ALA A 208 -0.84 -3.64 -12.43
N LEU A 209 -1.60 -2.53 -12.49
CA LEU A 209 -3.00 -2.55 -12.84
C LEU A 209 -3.20 -1.81 -14.16
N LYS A 210 -4.29 -2.10 -14.83
CA LYS A 210 -4.66 -1.44 -16.10
C LYS A 210 -6.06 -0.91 -16.01
N VAL A 211 -6.22 0.34 -16.39
CA VAL A 211 -7.52 0.99 -16.51
C VAL A 211 -8.18 0.60 -17.82
N ASN A 212 -9.42 0.07 -17.77
CA ASN A 212 -10.20 -0.24 -18.95
C ASN A 212 -11.04 0.96 -19.39
N ALA A 213 -11.38 1.00 -20.68
CA ALA A 213 -12.20 2.07 -21.25
C ALA A 213 -13.66 2.04 -20.76
N ASP A 214 -14.15 0.87 -20.38
CA ASP A 214 -15.50 0.69 -19.87
C ASP A 214 -15.49 0.70 -18.34
N LEU A 215 -16.19 1.67 -17.75
CA LEU A 215 -16.28 1.87 -16.30
C LEU A 215 -16.92 0.71 -15.52
N HIS A 216 -17.49 -0.27 -16.21
CA HIS A 216 -18.21 -1.38 -15.59
C HIS A 216 -17.78 -2.75 -16.12
N ASN A 217 -16.71 -2.86 -16.93
CA ASN A 217 -16.33 -4.10 -17.59
C ASN A 217 -14.82 -4.42 -17.48
N PRO A 218 -14.36 -4.86 -16.36
CA PRO A 218 -14.23 -4.12 -15.10
C PRO A 218 -13.31 -2.91 -15.26
N LEU A 219 -13.50 -1.85 -14.46
CA LEU A 219 -12.74 -0.61 -14.64
C LEU A 219 -11.23 -0.80 -14.42
N LEU A 220 -10.83 -1.50 -13.35
CA LEU A 220 -9.43 -1.60 -12.94
C LEU A 220 -9.03 -3.05 -12.67
N CYS A 221 -8.35 -3.65 -13.63
CA CYS A 221 -7.83 -5.01 -13.55
C CYS A 221 -6.39 -5.03 -13.04
N VAL A 222 -6.04 -6.03 -12.24
CA VAL A 222 -4.62 -6.40 -12.00
C VAL A 222 -4.09 -7.06 -13.27
N SER A 223 -3.28 -6.33 -14.03
CA SER A 223 -2.77 -6.77 -15.34
C SER A 223 -1.54 -7.66 -15.22
N SER A 224 -0.71 -7.43 -14.21
CA SER A 224 0.49 -8.20 -13.92
C SER A 224 0.76 -8.24 -12.42
N VAL A 225 1.19 -9.38 -11.92
CA VAL A 225 1.81 -9.51 -10.60
C VAL A 225 3.29 -9.78 -10.85
N TRP A 226 4.16 -8.92 -10.31
CA TRP A 226 5.60 -9.03 -10.52
C TRP A 226 6.26 -9.87 -9.45
N ASP A 227 5.86 -9.66 -8.18
CA ASP A 227 6.37 -10.43 -7.07
C ASP A 227 5.36 -10.52 -5.92
N ILE A 228 5.48 -11.59 -5.10
CA ILE A 228 4.65 -11.86 -3.93
C ILE A 228 5.57 -12.33 -2.81
N SER A 229 5.56 -11.64 -1.67
CA SER A 229 6.45 -11.96 -0.54
C SER A 229 6.30 -13.40 -0.04
N SER A 230 5.09 -13.93 0.04
CA SER A 230 4.85 -15.34 0.41
C SER A 230 5.01 -16.32 -0.75
N GLY A 231 4.98 -15.83 -1.99
CA GLY A 231 4.93 -16.63 -3.21
C GLY A 231 3.53 -17.11 -3.63
N ASP A 232 2.53 -17.06 -2.73
CA ASP A 232 1.20 -17.68 -2.98
C ASP A 232 -0.02 -16.89 -2.45
N LEU A 233 0.20 -15.65 -1.94
CA LEU A 233 -0.83 -14.81 -1.32
C LEU A 233 -1.52 -15.44 -0.08
N SER A 234 -0.81 -16.28 0.65
CA SER A 234 -1.34 -16.96 1.85
C SER A 234 -1.47 -16.06 3.09
N LEU A 235 -1.02 -14.81 3.02
CA LEU A 235 -1.02 -13.84 4.12
C LEU A 235 -0.29 -14.35 5.38
N PRO A 236 0.97 -14.81 5.29
CA PRO A 236 1.67 -15.39 6.44
C PRO A 236 2.16 -14.33 7.44
N GLY A 237 2.31 -13.08 7.03
CA GLY A 237 2.64 -11.98 7.92
C GLY A 237 1.54 -11.78 8.94
N THR A 238 1.90 -11.52 10.19
CA THR A 238 0.93 -11.27 11.27
C THR A 238 1.34 -10.03 12.02
N TRP A 239 0.43 -9.08 12.13
CA TRP A 239 0.55 -7.98 13.07
C TRP A 239 -0.36 -8.24 14.28
N LYS A 240 0.13 -7.95 15.49
CA LYS A 240 -0.65 -8.05 16.74
C LYS A 240 -0.35 -6.86 17.63
N LEU A 241 -1.41 -6.29 18.22
CA LEU A 241 -1.26 -5.29 19.26
C LEU A 241 -0.68 -5.98 20.51
N LYS A 242 0.45 -5.49 21.00
CA LYS A 242 0.96 -5.95 22.31
C LYS A 242 0.08 -5.43 23.42
N GLN A 243 -0.32 -6.30 24.32
CA GLN A 243 -0.85 -5.91 25.63
C GLN A 243 0.36 -5.49 26.48
N GLU A 244 0.34 -4.26 26.98
CA GLU A 244 1.27 -3.75 27.99
C GLU A 244 1.05 -4.45 29.33
#